data_52ed78e9059f4d933367c1616e2cec83
#
_entry.id   52ed78e9059f4d933367c1616e2cec83
#
_cell.length_a   1.000
_cell.length_b   1.000
_cell.length_c   1.000
_cell.angle_alpha   90.00
_cell.angle_beta   90.00
_cell.angle_gamma   90.00
#
_symmetry.space_group_name_H-M   'P 1'
#
loop_
_entity.id
_entity.type
_entity.pdbx_description
1 polymer ?
#
loop_
_entity_poly.entity_id
_entity_poly.type
_entity_poly.pdbx_seq_one_letter_code
_entity_poly.pdbx_strand_id
1 'polypeptide(L)'
;MDAPLWTETYAPDLDEIPQPQAREHLHGAIEEPMNLLVHGPKGAGKTAAVRAFAREVHDNPDADFTELNVADVFDLTKKEVANDPRFSSFIDSKRRRESSKADLINHVLKESASYSPVSGSYKTILLDNAEAMREDFQQALRRVMEQYYEATQFVIATRQPSALIPPIRSRCFPVVMRAPTHEETVSVLGGVATAAGADYDDDGLEYVAGYADGDLRTAILAAQTTYEAEGAVTMDTAYETLNDLQADDQVESMVVAAEEGRFTDARSTLDDLLVDEGYGAEDVLDDVLAVARSRHSGDRLAEVHRLAGETDMALTEAANERIHLSQLLAELGELQPSETGR
;
A
#
# COMPACT_ATOMS: atom_id res chain seq x y z
N MET A 1 17.76 18.43 -9.04
CA MET A 1 16.41 18.05 -9.50
C MET A 1 16.29 16.60 -9.08
N ASP A 2 15.39 16.34 -8.17
CA ASP A 2 15.17 14.96 -7.76
C ASP A 2 14.66 14.17 -8.96
N ALA A 3 15.27 13.03 -9.21
CA ALA A 3 14.82 12.15 -10.30
C ALA A 3 13.39 11.68 -9.97
N PRO A 4 12.52 11.50 -10.99
CA PRO A 4 11.18 11.00 -10.72
C PRO A 4 11.26 9.57 -10.20
N LEU A 5 10.34 9.22 -9.29
CA LEU A 5 10.30 7.87 -8.71
C LEU A 5 10.04 6.81 -9.80
N TRP A 6 10.82 5.75 -9.81
CA TRP A 6 10.61 4.64 -10.74
C TRP A 6 9.24 3.99 -10.56
N THR A 7 8.71 4.00 -9.34
CA THR A 7 7.33 3.53 -9.06
C THR A 7 6.24 4.38 -9.73
N GLU A 8 6.54 5.60 -10.15
CA GLU A 8 5.60 6.51 -10.83
C GLU A 8 5.80 6.53 -12.34
N THR A 9 7.05 6.37 -12.78
CA THR A 9 7.42 6.44 -14.20
C THR A 9 7.31 5.11 -14.91
N TYR A 10 7.52 3.99 -14.19
CA TYR A 10 7.35 2.66 -14.77
C TYR A 10 5.87 2.29 -14.88
N ALA A 11 5.45 2.00 -16.08
CA ALA A 11 4.08 1.63 -16.39
C ALA A 11 4.06 0.26 -17.11
N PRO A 12 4.02 -0.85 -16.35
CA PRO A 12 4.07 -2.19 -16.94
C PRO A 12 2.88 -2.45 -17.85
N ASP A 13 3.09 -3.22 -18.90
CA ASP A 13 1.99 -3.78 -19.69
C ASP A 13 1.28 -4.88 -18.90
N LEU A 14 0.04 -5.22 -19.30
CA LEU A 14 -0.75 -6.23 -18.58
C LEU A 14 -0.05 -7.60 -18.55
N ASP A 15 0.66 -7.95 -19.62
CA ASP A 15 1.44 -9.18 -19.71
C ASP A 15 2.67 -9.22 -18.81
N GLU A 16 3.15 -8.07 -18.36
CA GLU A 16 4.30 -7.95 -17.44
C GLU A 16 3.90 -8.07 -15.97
N ILE A 17 2.60 -8.11 -15.67
CA ILE A 17 2.14 -8.34 -14.29
C ILE A 17 2.59 -9.73 -13.82
N PRO A 18 3.31 -9.83 -12.69
CA PRO A 18 4.01 -11.07 -12.33
C PRO A 18 3.09 -12.26 -11.99
N GLN A 19 1.85 -12.01 -11.53
CA GLN A 19 0.94 -13.06 -11.10
C GLN A 19 0.12 -13.64 -12.28
N PRO A 20 0.38 -14.86 -12.78
CA PRO A 20 -0.27 -15.40 -13.98
C PRO A 20 -1.80 -15.48 -13.88
N GLN A 21 -2.33 -15.90 -12.73
CA GLN A 21 -3.78 -16.01 -12.53
C GLN A 21 -4.47 -14.64 -12.55
N ALA A 22 -3.83 -13.62 -11.97
CA ALA A 22 -4.37 -12.27 -12.00
C ALA A 22 -4.41 -11.73 -13.44
N ARG A 23 -3.34 -11.96 -14.24
CA ARG A 23 -3.32 -11.63 -15.67
C ARG A 23 -4.45 -12.29 -16.43
N GLU A 24 -4.63 -13.61 -16.27
CA GLU A 24 -5.69 -14.37 -16.94
C GLU A 24 -7.08 -13.79 -16.61
N HIS A 25 -7.35 -13.49 -15.34
CA HIS A 25 -8.62 -12.89 -14.95
C HIS A 25 -8.82 -11.48 -15.50
N LEU A 26 -7.76 -10.66 -15.55
CA LEU A 26 -7.84 -9.31 -16.10
C LEU A 26 -8.05 -9.35 -17.62
N HIS A 27 -7.34 -10.22 -18.36
CA HIS A 27 -7.62 -10.44 -19.79
C HIS A 27 -9.05 -10.92 -20.05
N GLY A 28 -9.57 -11.84 -19.24
CA GLY A 28 -10.97 -12.27 -19.34
C GLY A 28 -11.95 -11.13 -19.11
N ALA A 29 -11.63 -10.17 -18.25
CA ALA A 29 -12.47 -9.00 -18.00
C ALA A 29 -12.41 -7.94 -19.12
N ILE A 30 -11.44 -8.01 -20.03
CA ILE A 30 -11.43 -7.23 -21.28
C ILE A 30 -12.49 -7.74 -22.23
N GLU A 31 -12.57 -9.06 -22.40
CA GLU A 31 -13.51 -9.70 -23.30
C GLU A 31 -14.96 -9.61 -22.81
N GLU A 32 -15.15 -9.81 -21.48
CA GLU A 32 -16.46 -9.75 -20.81
C GLU A 32 -16.41 -8.74 -19.64
N PRO A 33 -16.78 -7.47 -19.88
CA PRO A 33 -16.73 -6.43 -18.86
C PRO A 33 -17.57 -6.77 -17.63
N MET A 34 -16.92 -6.79 -16.45
CA MET A 34 -17.56 -7.07 -15.18
C MET A 34 -16.88 -6.28 -14.06
N ASN A 35 -17.60 -6.03 -12.97
CA ASN A 35 -16.96 -5.40 -11.80
C ASN A 35 -15.92 -6.35 -11.19
N LEU A 36 -14.77 -5.81 -10.81
CA LEU A 36 -13.65 -6.57 -10.27
C LEU A 36 -13.38 -6.20 -8.80
N LEU A 37 -12.99 -7.19 -8.01
CA LEU A 37 -12.44 -7.02 -6.68
C LEU A 37 -10.99 -7.53 -6.70
N VAL A 38 -10.05 -6.61 -6.92
CA VAL A 38 -8.61 -6.89 -6.94
C VAL A 38 -8.08 -6.82 -5.51
N HIS A 39 -7.64 -7.95 -4.97
CA HIS A 39 -7.20 -7.97 -3.58
C HIS A 39 -5.92 -8.76 -3.36
N GLY A 40 -5.16 -8.35 -2.34
CA GLY A 40 -3.87 -8.95 -1.99
C GLY A 40 -3.04 -8.03 -1.09
N PRO A 41 -1.86 -8.47 -0.64
CA PRO A 41 -1.03 -7.74 0.30
C PRO A 41 -0.57 -6.38 -0.26
N LYS A 42 -0.01 -5.54 0.61
CA LYS A 42 0.69 -4.30 0.23
C LYS A 42 1.82 -4.67 -0.75
N GLY A 43 2.12 -3.81 -1.69
CA GLY A 43 3.22 -4.03 -2.64
C GLY A 43 3.00 -5.10 -3.71
N ALA A 44 1.88 -5.84 -3.72
CA ALA A 44 1.61 -6.88 -4.73
C ALA A 44 1.36 -6.35 -6.16
N GLY A 45 1.35 -5.04 -6.39
CA GLY A 45 1.16 -4.44 -7.71
C GLY A 45 -0.30 -4.21 -8.13
N LYS A 46 -1.29 -4.26 -7.20
CA LYS A 46 -2.72 -4.13 -7.51
C LYS A 46 -3.07 -2.92 -8.38
N THR A 47 -2.66 -1.73 -7.95
CA THR A 47 -2.94 -0.48 -8.67
C THR A 47 -2.27 -0.46 -10.04
N ALA A 48 -1.01 -0.93 -10.13
CA ALA A 48 -0.29 -1.02 -11.39
C ALA A 48 -0.99 -1.98 -12.38
N ALA A 49 -1.47 -3.13 -11.91
CA ALA A 49 -2.21 -4.10 -12.71
C ALA A 49 -3.52 -3.51 -13.25
N VAL A 50 -4.28 -2.77 -12.42
CA VAL A 50 -5.52 -2.13 -12.86
C VAL A 50 -5.26 -1.00 -13.84
N ARG A 51 -4.18 -0.23 -13.66
CA ARG A 51 -3.76 0.80 -14.64
C ARG A 51 -3.34 0.18 -15.96
N ALA A 52 -2.60 -0.95 -15.94
CA ALA A 52 -2.25 -1.71 -17.12
C ALA A 52 -3.50 -2.22 -17.85
N PHE A 53 -4.43 -2.84 -17.13
CA PHE A 53 -5.72 -3.26 -17.64
C PHE A 53 -6.50 -2.11 -18.29
N ALA A 54 -6.58 -0.95 -17.64
CA ALA A 54 -7.31 0.20 -18.16
C ALA A 54 -6.69 0.75 -19.45
N ARG A 55 -5.35 0.72 -19.59
CA ARG A 55 -4.66 1.11 -20.84
C ARG A 55 -4.95 0.16 -22.00
N GLU A 56 -5.17 -1.12 -21.71
CA GLU A 56 -5.49 -2.10 -22.76
C GLU A 56 -6.96 -2.07 -23.18
N VAL A 57 -7.86 -1.75 -22.24
CA VAL A 57 -9.31 -1.72 -22.47
C VAL A 57 -9.77 -0.45 -23.17
N HIS A 58 -9.18 0.70 -22.85
CA HIS A 58 -9.67 2.00 -23.30
C HIS A 58 -8.74 2.63 -24.32
N ASP A 59 -9.28 3.01 -25.49
CA ASP A 59 -8.56 3.79 -26.50
C ASP A 59 -8.12 5.17 -25.98
N ASN A 60 -8.86 5.72 -25.00
CA ASN A 60 -8.55 6.98 -24.33
C ASN A 60 -8.64 6.80 -22.79
N PRO A 61 -7.62 6.23 -22.16
CA PRO A 61 -7.62 6.00 -20.71
C PRO A 61 -7.79 7.29 -19.89
N ASP A 62 -7.24 8.41 -20.34
CA ASP A 62 -7.36 9.71 -19.65
C ASP A 62 -8.81 10.18 -19.51
N ALA A 63 -9.69 9.78 -20.41
CA ALA A 63 -11.10 10.15 -20.38
C ALA A 63 -12.01 9.07 -19.80
N ASP A 64 -11.69 7.79 -20.05
CA ASP A 64 -12.57 6.67 -19.73
C ASP A 64 -12.09 5.82 -18.53
N PHE A 65 -10.95 6.16 -17.92
CA PHE A 65 -10.48 5.60 -16.68
C PHE A 65 -10.39 6.69 -15.60
N THR A 66 -11.02 6.43 -14.44
CA THR A 66 -10.96 7.33 -13.27
C THR A 66 -10.43 6.57 -12.09
N GLU A 67 -9.36 7.06 -11.48
CA GLU A 67 -8.78 6.51 -10.27
C GLU A 67 -9.12 7.37 -9.07
N LEU A 68 -9.69 6.75 -8.03
CA LEU A 68 -10.01 7.36 -6.75
C LEU A 68 -9.30 6.58 -5.63
N ASN A 69 -8.29 7.17 -5.03
CA ASN A 69 -7.75 6.68 -3.79
C ASN A 69 -8.72 7.00 -2.66
N VAL A 70 -9.35 5.98 -2.12
CA VAL A 70 -10.40 6.12 -1.11
C VAL A 70 -9.86 6.68 0.20
N ALA A 71 -8.70 6.20 0.65
CA ALA A 71 -8.06 6.69 1.87
C ALA A 71 -7.82 8.19 1.78
N ASP A 72 -7.14 8.66 0.73
CA ASP A 72 -6.84 10.08 0.52
C ASP A 72 -8.12 10.93 0.50
N VAL A 73 -9.15 10.49 -0.24
CA VAL A 73 -10.40 11.25 -0.37
C VAL A 73 -11.14 11.37 0.97
N PHE A 74 -11.06 10.30 1.81
CA PHE A 74 -11.67 10.34 3.15
C PHE A 74 -10.83 11.14 4.16
N ASP A 75 -9.55 11.34 3.94
CA ASP A 75 -8.70 12.18 4.81
C ASP A 75 -8.82 13.67 4.48
N LEU A 76 -9.09 14.05 3.22
CA LEU A 76 -9.32 15.43 2.83
C LEU A 76 -10.41 16.11 3.65
N THR A 77 -10.26 17.39 3.91
CA THR A 77 -11.34 18.22 4.46
C THR A 77 -12.43 18.49 3.41
N LYS A 78 -13.63 18.88 3.85
CA LYS A 78 -14.71 19.29 2.93
C LYS A 78 -14.26 20.34 1.91
N LYS A 79 -13.41 21.29 2.34
CA LYS A 79 -12.91 22.38 1.48
C LYS A 79 -11.94 21.84 0.41
N GLU A 80 -11.11 20.89 0.77
CA GLU A 80 -10.18 20.25 -0.15
C GLU A 80 -10.92 19.41 -1.18
N VAL A 81 -11.84 18.54 -0.76
CA VAL A 81 -12.72 17.78 -1.70
C VAL A 81 -13.43 18.72 -2.68
N ALA A 82 -13.98 19.84 -2.17
CA ALA A 82 -14.72 20.79 -3.00
C ALA A 82 -13.83 21.58 -4.00
N ASN A 83 -12.53 21.67 -3.75
CA ASN A 83 -11.58 22.39 -4.59
C ASN A 83 -10.63 21.46 -5.35
N ASP A 84 -10.71 20.16 -5.16
CA ASP A 84 -9.89 19.19 -5.87
C ASP A 84 -10.14 19.28 -7.38
N PRO A 85 -9.11 19.48 -8.20
CA PRO A 85 -9.25 19.60 -9.66
C PRO A 85 -9.97 18.40 -10.28
N ARG A 86 -9.80 17.19 -9.72
CA ARG A 86 -10.45 15.97 -10.17
C ARG A 86 -11.97 16.01 -10.00
N PHE A 87 -12.47 16.75 -9.00
CA PHE A 87 -13.88 16.77 -8.59
C PHE A 87 -14.59 18.10 -8.87
N SER A 88 -13.83 19.14 -9.17
CA SER A 88 -14.34 20.51 -9.30
C SER A 88 -15.42 20.65 -10.39
N SER A 89 -15.35 19.85 -11.46
CA SER A 89 -16.32 19.81 -12.55
C SER A 89 -17.69 19.24 -12.12
N PHE A 90 -17.72 18.41 -11.06
CA PHE A 90 -18.93 17.78 -10.55
C PHE A 90 -19.59 18.56 -9.43
N ILE A 91 -18.92 19.57 -8.85
CA ILE A 91 -19.36 20.26 -7.64
C ILE A 91 -19.69 21.72 -7.95
N ASP A 92 -20.97 22.04 -8.01
CA ASP A 92 -21.44 23.41 -8.17
C ASP A 92 -21.34 24.25 -6.88
N SER A 93 -21.49 25.58 -7.01
CA SER A 93 -21.37 26.52 -5.89
C SER A 93 -22.38 26.32 -4.77
N LYS A 94 -23.56 25.76 -5.09
CA LYS A 94 -24.62 25.48 -4.12
C LYS A 94 -24.25 24.25 -3.30
N ARG A 95 -23.87 23.15 -3.94
CA ARG A 95 -23.42 21.91 -3.29
C ARG A 95 -22.19 22.15 -2.40
N ARG A 96 -21.23 22.94 -2.88
CA ARG A 96 -20.05 23.33 -2.10
C ARG A 96 -20.39 23.96 -0.76
N ARG A 97 -21.49 24.73 -0.67
CA ARG A 97 -21.94 25.39 0.57
C ARG A 97 -22.82 24.50 1.43
N GLU A 98 -23.80 23.83 0.84
CA GLU A 98 -24.93 23.20 1.55
C GLU A 98 -24.71 21.70 1.87
N SER A 99 -23.84 20.98 1.13
CA SER A 99 -23.62 19.55 1.34
C SER A 99 -22.60 19.26 2.44
N SER A 100 -22.73 18.11 3.10
CA SER A 100 -21.68 17.56 3.96
C SER A 100 -20.51 17.02 3.10
N LYS A 101 -19.37 16.70 3.73
CA LYS A 101 -18.25 16.04 3.05
C LYS A 101 -18.68 14.71 2.42
N ALA A 102 -19.41 13.89 3.18
CA ALA A 102 -19.91 12.59 2.71
C ALA A 102 -20.86 12.75 1.50
N ASP A 103 -21.76 13.76 1.51
CA ASP A 103 -22.63 14.04 0.38
C ASP A 103 -21.86 14.46 -0.87
N LEU A 104 -20.77 15.23 -0.70
CA LEU A 104 -19.92 15.63 -1.82
C LEU A 104 -19.23 14.42 -2.45
N ILE A 105 -18.63 13.54 -1.64
CA ILE A 105 -17.96 12.34 -2.13
C ILE A 105 -18.95 11.41 -2.84
N ASN A 106 -20.11 11.17 -2.24
CA ASN A 106 -21.18 10.37 -2.86
C ASN A 106 -21.68 10.99 -4.18
N HIS A 107 -21.77 12.31 -4.24
CA HIS A 107 -22.17 13.01 -5.45
C HIS A 107 -21.12 12.86 -6.56
N VAL A 108 -19.84 13.08 -6.25
CA VAL A 108 -18.73 12.89 -7.19
C VAL A 108 -18.73 11.46 -7.75
N LEU A 109 -18.85 10.45 -6.89
CA LEU A 109 -18.92 9.06 -7.33
C LEU A 109 -20.10 8.83 -8.31
N LYS A 110 -21.28 9.33 -7.95
CA LYS A 110 -22.49 9.19 -8.78
C LYS A 110 -22.35 9.90 -10.11
N GLU A 111 -21.88 11.14 -10.12
CA GLU A 111 -21.67 11.90 -11.35
C GLU A 111 -20.59 11.24 -12.21
N SER A 112 -19.44 10.87 -11.62
CA SER A 112 -18.41 10.13 -12.35
C SER A 112 -18.96 8.87 -12.99
N ALA A 113 -19.85 8.13 -12.36
CA ALA A 113 -20.48 6.95 -12.92
C ALA A 113 -21.56 7.28 -13.98
N SER A 114 -22.20 8.44 -13.93
CA SER A 114 -23.33 8.78 -14.80
C SER A 114 -22.94 9.27 -16.20
N TYR A 115 -21.73 9.78 -16.38
CA TYR A 115 -21.26 10.23 -17.69
C TYR A 115 -21.04 9.05 -18.62
N SER A 116 -21.44 9.21 -19.87
CA SER A 116 -21.16 8.22 -20.92
C SER A 116 -19.65 8.16 -21.20
N PRO A 117 -19.12 7.00 -21.57
CA PRO A 117 -17.74 6.89 -22.04
C PRO A 117 -17.50 7.80 -23.24
N VAL A 118 -16.28 8.29 -23.38
CA VAL A 118 -15.85 9.12 -24.51
C VAL A 118 -15.49 8.22 -25.70
N SER A 119 -14.85 7.08 -25.42
CA SER A 119 -14.53 6.06 -26.40
C SER A 119 -15.07 4.70 -25.89
N GLY A 120 -15.41 3.81 -26.82
CA GLY A 120 -15.89 2.47 -26.44
C GLY A 120 -17.31 2.41 -25.85
N SER A 121 -17.63 1.29 -25.22
CA SER A 121 -18.97 0.98 -24.70
C SER A 121 -19.14 1.26 -23.20
N TYR A 122 -18.06 1.31 -22.44
CA TYR A 122 -18.06 1.57 -21.00
C TYR A 122 -16.76 2.28 -20.56
N LYS A 123 -16.78 2.79 -19.35
CA LYS A 123 -15.64 3.37 -18.66
C LYS A 123 -15.32 2.58 -17.39
N THR A 124 -14.13 2.74 -16.87
CA THR A 124 -13.67 2.07 -15.66
C THR A 124 -13.44 3.09 -14.53
N ILE A 125 -13.96 2.79 -13.33
CA ILE A 125 -13.68 3.53 -12.10
C ILE A 125 -12.94 2.62 -11.15
N LEU A 126 -11.69 2.95 -10.85
CA LEU A 126 -10.88 2.30 -9.81
C LEU A 126 -11.14 2.99 -8.46
N LEU A 127 -11.50 2.20 -7.47
CA LEU A 127 -11.55 2.60 -6.06
C LEU A 127 -10.40 1.89 -5.36
N ASP A 128 -9.29 2.61 -5.17
CA ASP A 128 -8.08 2.08 -4.54
C ASP A 128 -8.09 2.30 -3.02
N ASN A 129 -7.38 1.45 -2.26
CA ASN A 129 -7.38 1.42 -0.79
C ASN A 129 -8.79 1.34 -0.19
N ALA A 130 -9.61 0.47 -0.78
CA ALA A 130 -11.04 0.39 -0.51
C ALA A 130 -11.39 -0.10 0.91
N GLU A 131 -10.44 -0.63 1.66
CA GLU A 131 -10.60 -0.93 3.09
C GLU A 131 -10.92 0.30 3.93
N ALA A 132 -10.53 1.50 3.49
CA ALA A 132 -10.84 2.77 4.13
C ALA A 132 -12.30 3.22 3.93
N MET A 133 -13.10 2.52 3.11
CA MET A 133 -14.50 2.87 2.87
C MET A 133 -15.36 2.70 4.11
N ARG A 134 -16.00 3.77 4.55
CA ARG A 134 -17.03 3.69 5.58
C ARG A 134 -18.30 3.02 5.04
N GLU A 135 -19.07 2.41 5.93
CA GLU A 135 -20.26 1.62 5.57
C GLU A 135 -21.33 2.43 4.81
N ASP A 136 -21.57 3.69 5.20
CA ASP A 136 -22.51 4.58 4.53
C ASP A 136 -22.13 4.82 3.06
N PHE A 137 -20.84 5.01 2.78
CA PHE A 137 -20.32 5.14 1.42
C PHE A 137 -20.43 3.81 0.64
N GLN A 138 -20.15 2.68 1.27
CA GLN A 138 -20.30 1.37 0.63
C GLN A 138 -21.76 1.11 0.23
N GLN A 139 -22.74 1.52 1.03
CA GLN A 139 -24.16 1.43 0.68
C GLN A 139 -24.55 2.36 -0.48
N ALA A 140 -23.93 3.53 -0.57
CA ALA A 140 -24.12 4.43 -1.71
C ALA A 140 -23.49 3.86 -2.99
N LEU A 141 -22.23 3.36 -2.90
CA LEU A 141 -21.53 2.71 -3.99
C LEU A 141 -22.34 1.53 -4.57
N ARG A 142 -22.87 0.68 -3.71
CA ARG A 142 -23.74 -0.42 -4.15
C ARG A 142 -24.88 0.05 -5.07
N ARG A 143 -25.56 1.14 -4.69
CA ARG A 143 -26.67 1.69 -5.50
C ARG A 143 -26.18 2.25 -6.84
N VAL A 144 -25.01 2.88 -6.84
CA VAL A 144 -24.38 3.41 -8.06
C VAL A 144 -23.99 2.27 -9.00
N MET A 145 -23.38 1.18 -8.48
CA MET A 145 -23.06 -0.02 -9.25
C MET A 145 -24.31 -0.65 -9.89
N GLU A 146 -25.43 -0.71 -9.13
CA GLU A 146 -26.71 -1.24 -9.64
C GLU A 146 -27.34 -0.33 -10.72
N GLN A 147 -27.13 0.98 -10.63
CA GLN A 147 -27.74 1.95 -11.54
C GLN A 147 -26.97 2.11 -12.86
N TYR A 148 -25.65 2.01 -12.85
CA TYR A 148 -24.79 2.36 -13.99
C TYR A 148 -23.99 1.18 -14.56
N TYR A 149 -24.42 -0.06 -14.30
CA TYR A 149 -23.72 -1.28 -14.70
C TYR A 149 -23.51 -1.45 -16.21
N GLU A 150 -24.33 -0.81 -17.04
CA GLU A 150 -24.22 -0.91 -18.50
C GLU A 150 -23.10 -0.01 -19.08
N ALA A 151 -22.79 1.09 -18.41
CA ALA A 151 -21.86 2.10 -18.91
C ALA A 151 -20.61 2.27 -18.04
N THR A 152 -20.55 1.61 -16.88
CA THR A 152 -19.47 1.79 -15.91
C THR A 152 -19.08 0.46 -15.27
N GLN A 153 -17.83 0.09 -15.44
CA GLN A 153 -17.18 -1.00 -14.74
C GLN A 153 -16.52 -0.43 -13.48
N PHE A 154 -16.75 -1.06 -12.34
CA PHE A 154 -16.05 -0.73 -11.09
C PHE A 154 -14.96 -1.75 -10.83
N VAL A 155 -13.75 -1.26 -10.56
CA VAL A 155 -12.64 -2.05 -10.05
C VAL A 155 -12.35 -1.58 -8.64
N ILE A 156 -12.46 -2.48 -7.67
CA ILE A 156 -12.24 -2.20 -6.24
C ILE A 156 -10.93 -2.87 -5.86
N ALA A 157 -9.91 -2.09 -5.51
CA ALA A 157 -8.63 -2.60 -5.04
C ALA A 157 -8.53 -2.46 -3.52
N THR A 158 -8.15 -3.54 -2.82
CA THR A 158 -8.07 -3.56 -1.35
C THR A 158 -7.07 -4.57 -0.83
N ARG A 159 -6.52 -4.31 0.34
CA ARG A 159 -5.75 -5.29 1.12
C ARG A 159 -6.66 -6.19 1.97
N GLN A 160 -7.84 -5.71 2.32
CA GLN A 160 -8.78 -6.36 3.24
C GLN A 160 -10.16 -6.54 2.60
N PRO A 161 -10.40 -7.57 1.79
CA PRO A 161 -11.71 -7.79 1.17
C PRO A 161 -12.83 -8.00 2.18
N SER A 162 -12.51 -8.41 3.42
CA SER A 162 -13.48 -8.55 4.51
C SER A 162 -14.02 -7.21 5.04
N ALA A 163 -13.31 -6.09 4.84
CA ALA A 163 -13.79 -4.75 5.19
C ALA A 163 -14.95 -4.29 4.28
N LEU A 164 -15.14 -4.94 3.14
CA LEU A 164 -16.24 -4.63 2.23
C LEU A 164 -17.50 -5.40 2.61
N ILE A 165 -18.64 -4.70 2.56
CA ILE A 165 -19.95 -5.32 2.83
C ILE A 165 -20.26 -6.46 1.82
N PRO A 166 -20.94 -7.55 2.25
CA PRO A 166 -21.27 -8.67 1.37
C PRO A 166 -21.96 -8.29 0.06
N PRO A 167 -22.89 -7.30 0.02
CA PRO A 167 -23.53 -6.89 -1.22
C PRO A 167 -22.60 -6.32 -2.29
N ILE A 168 -21.48 -5.70 -1.93
CA ILE A 168 -20.45 -5.25 -2.89
C ILE A 168 -19.65 -6.46 -3.36
N ARG A 169 -19.15 -7.27 -2.43
CA ARG A 169 -18.35 -8.44 -2.78
C ARG A 169 -19.08 -9.41 -3.73
N SER A 170 -20.38 -9.59 -3.54
CA SER A 170 -21.18 -10.47 -4.40
C SER A 170 -21.43 -9.95 -5.82
N ARG A 171 -21.07 -8.70 -6.11
CA ARG A 171 -21.22 -8.03 -7.42
C ARG A 171 -19.91 -7.87 -8.16
N CYS A 172 -18.80 -8.33 -7.57
CA CYS A 172 -17.48 -8.23 -8.14
C CYS A 172 -16.88 -9.62 -8.33
N PHE A 173 -16.22 -9.82 -9.46
CA PHE A 173 -15.39 -11.00 -9.68
C PHE A 173 -14.07 -10.83 -8.92
N PRO A 174 -13.66 -11.81 -8.09
CA PRO A 174 -12.45 -11.70 -7.31
C PRO A 174 -11.19 -11.96 -8.17
N VAL A 175 -10.26 -11.01 -8.16
CA VAL A 175 -8.93 -11.13 -8.74
C VAL A 175 -7.91 -11.13 -7.59
N VAL A 176 -7.35 -12.30 -7.29
CA VAL A 176 -6.39 -12.45 -6.20
C VAL A 176 -5.00 -12.13 -6.71
N MET A 177 -4.36 -11.15 -6.10
CA MET A 177 -2.96 -10.79 -6.35
C MET A 177 -2.14 -11.18 -5.11
N ARG A 178 -1.51 -12.35 -5.16
CA ARG A 178 -0.56 -12.75 -4.10
C ARG A 178 0.70 -11.88 -4.12
N ALA A 179 1.48 -11.91 -3.07
CA ALA A 179 2.84 -11.40 -3.15
C ALA A 179 3.60 -12.10 -4.30
N PRO A 180 4.37 -11.37 -5.11
CA PRO A 180 5.21 -11.96 -6.14
C PRO A 180 6.28 -12.88 -5.49
N THR A 181 6.70 -13.88 -6.22
CA THR A 181 7.84 -14.71 -5.81
C THR A 181 9.14 -13.92 -5.97
N HIS A 182 10.21 -14.43 -5.37
CA HIS A 182 11.53 -13.83 -5.53
C HIS A 182 11.93 -13.71 -7.02
N GLU A 183 11.78 -14.76 -7.82
CA GLU A 183 12.05 -14.74 -9.26
C GLU A 183 11.18 -13.73 -10.02
N GLU A 184 9.92 -13.63 -9.67
CA GLU A 184 9.01 -12.63 -10.24
C GLU A 184 9.42 -11.21 -9.88
N THR A 185 9.88 -10.98 -8.65
CA THR A 185 10.40 -9.67 -8.21
C THR A 185 11.66 -9.29 -8.97
N VAL A 186 12.61 -10.20 -9.13
CA VAL A 186 13.82 -9.99 -9.95
C VAL A 186 13.46 -9.64 -11.38
N SER A 187 12.52 -10.36 -11.99
CA SER A 187 12.04 -10.07 -13.35
C SER A 187 11.44 -8.66 -13.49
N VAL A 188 10.62 -8.24 -12.52
CA VAL A 188 10.06 -6.87 -12.49
C VAL A 188 11.16 -5.83 -12.34
N LEU A 189 12.11 -6.05 -11.42
CA LEU A 189 13.23 -5.13 -11.22
C LEU A 189 14.09 -4.97 -12.49
N GLY A 190 14.36 -6.05 -13.21
CA GLY A 190 15.07 -6.00 -14.48
C GLY A 190 14.33 -5.17 -15.54
N GLY A 191 13.00 -5.30 -15.63
CA GLY A 191 12.15 -4.46 -16.49
C GLY A 191 12.19 -2.99 -16.09
N VAL A 192 12.07 -2.69 -14.82
CA VAL A 192 12.14 -1.32 -14.27
C VAL A 192 13.50 -0.68 -14.52
N ALA A 193 14.59 -1.37 -14.18
CA ALA A 193 15.97 -0.88 -14.37
C ALA A 193 16.27 -0.63 -15.85
N THR A 194 15.84 -1.54 -16.73
CA THR A 194 15.98 -1.38 -18.18
C THR A 194 15.20 -0.15 -18.70
N ALA A 195 13.96 0.03 -18.25
CA ALA A 195 13.14 1.18 -18.64
C ALA A 195 13.72 2.50 -18.11
N ALA A 196 14.34 2.49 -16.93
CA ALA A 196 15.03 3.63 -16.34
C ALA A 196 16.41 3.90 -16.98
N GLY A 197 16.94 2.96 -17.78
CA GLY A 197 18.31 3.04 -18.34
C GLY A 197 19.40 2.89 -17.27
N ALA A 198 19.09 2.19 -16.20
CA ALA A 198 20.01 1.93 -15.09
C ALA A 198 20.90 0.72 -15.40
N ASP A 199 22.19 0.80 -15.03
CA ASP A 199 23.10 -0.34 -15.06
C ASP A 199 22.83 -1.26 -13.87
N TYR A 200 22.78 -2.57 -14.11
CA TYR A 200 22.55 -3.58 -13.07
C TYR A 200 23.19 -4.93 -13.42
N ASP A 201 23.34 -5.79 -12.44
CA ASP A 201 23.63 -7.21 -12.63
C ASP A 201 22.56 -8.09 -11.92
N ASP A 202 22.53 -9.37 -12.29
CA ASP A 202 21.53 -10.32 -11.76
C ASP A 202 21.67 -10.50 -10.25
N ASP A 203 22.89 -10.57 -9.71
CA ASP A 203 23.15 -10.75 -8.28
C ASP A 203 22.66 -9.55 -7.47
N GLY A 204 22.79 -8.33 -7.99
CA GLY A 204 22.27 -7.11 -7.39
C GLY A 204 20.74 -7.09 -7.33
N LEU A 205 20.08 -7.48 -8.44
CA LEU A 205 18.62 -7.58 -8.46
C LEU A 205 18.11 -8.69 -7.53
N GLU A 206 18.81 -9.84 -7.45
CA GLU A 206 18.46 -10.91 -6.50
C GLU A 206 18.57 -10.44 -5.05
N TYR A 207 19.63 -9.68 -4.73
CA TYR A 207 19.78 -9.11 -3.38
C TYR A 207 18.65 -8.14 -3.03
N VAL A 208 18.32 -7.19 -3.92
CA VAL A 208 17.23 -6.23 -3.73
C VAL A 208 15.87 -6.95 -3.62
N ALA A 209 15.63 -7.99 -4.42
CA ALA A 209 14.41 -8.79 -4.34
C ALA A 209 14.29 -9.54 -3.01
N GLY A 210 15.40 -10.05 -2.47
CA GLY A 210 15.47 -10.66 -1.14
C GLY A 210 15.18 -9.67 -0.02
N TYR A 211 15.75 -8.47 -0.12
CA TYR A 211 15.50 -7.38 0.82
C TYR A 211 14.02 -6.99 0.91
N ALA A 212 13.33 -6.94 -0.22
CA ALA A 212 11.95 -6.46 -0.31
C ALA A 212 10.88 -7.50 0.10
N ASP A 213 11.24 -8.77 0.27
CA ASP A 213 10.35 -9.86 0.71
C ASP A 213 8.95 -9.88 0.05
N GLY A 214 8.92 -9.65 -1.28
CA GLY A 214 7.69 -9.68 -2.06
C GLY A 214 6.86 -8.38 -2.08
N ASP A 215 7.35 -7.28 -1.52
CA ASP A 215 6.81 -5.93 -1.74
C ASP A 215 7.50 -5.26 -2.93
N LEU A 216 6.81 -5.21 -4.10
CA LEU A 216 7.37 -4.60 -5.32
C LEU A 216 7.66 -3.10 -5.16
N ARG A 217 6.90 -2.39 -4.35
CA ARG A 217 7.16 -0.97 -4.13
C ARG A 217 8.47 -0.78 -3.40
N THR A 218 8.69 -1.54 -2.32
CA THR A 218 9.94 -1.55 -1.57
C THR A 218 11.10 -1.98 -2.47
N ALA A 219 10.93 -3.05 -3.29
CA ALA A 219 11.94 -3.51 -4.23
C ALA A 219 12.37 -2.42 -5.23
N ILE A 220 11.41 -1.76 -5.87
CA ILE A 220 11.68 -0.73 -6.87
C ILE A 220 12.35 0.50 -6.24
N LEU A 221 11.88 0.94 -5.07
CA LEU A 221 12.50 2.06 -4.35
C LEU A 221 13.92 1.73 -3.89
N ALA A 222 14.16 0.53 -3.37
CA ALA A 222 15.49 0.07 -2.97
C ALA A 222 16.45 0.02 -4.16
N ALA A 223 16.01 -0.50 -5.32
CA ALA A 223 16.81 -0.49 -6.54
C ALA A 223 17.12 0.93 -7.01
N GLN A 224 16.15 1.83 -7.00
CA GLN A 224 16.35 3.24 -7.37
C GLN A 224 17.33 3.93 -6.42
N THR A 225 17.17 3.75 -5.10
CA THR A 225 18.07 4.34 -4.09
C THR A 225 19.52 3.85 -4.29
N THR A 226 19.70 2.54 -4.52
CA THR A 226 21.02 1.98 -4.83
C THR A 226 21.62 2.61 -6.10
N TYR A 227 20.85 2.71 -7.17
CA TYR A 227 21.29 3.31 -8.41
C TYR A 227 21.63 4.80 -8.27
N GLU A 228 20.83 5.56 -7.54
CA GLU A 228 21.08 6.99 -7.31
C GLU A 228 22.31 7.25 -6.45
N ALA A 229 22.62 6.35 -5.49
CA ALA A 229 23.80 6.46 -4.64
C ALA A 229 25.08 6.05 -5.37
N GLU A 230 25.05 4.93 -6.11
CA GLU A 230 26.27 4.26 -6.57
C GLU A 230 26.39 4.17 -8.12
N GLY A 231 25.33 4.56 -8.84
CA GLY A 231 25.31 4.57 -10.32
C GLY A 231 25.05 3.23 -10.97
N ALA A 232 24.94 2.14 -10.21
CA ALA A 232 24.58 0.81 -10.69
C ALA A 232 23.94 -0.01 -9.58
N VAL A 233 23.11 -1.00 -9.93
CA VAL A 233 22.51 -1.96 -9.00
C VAL A 233 23.25 -3.28 -9.10
N THR A 234 24.35 -3.42 -8.37
CA THR A 234 25.13 -4.65 -8.25
C THR A 234 25.03 -5.22 -6.84
N MET A 235 25.49 -6.47 -6.64
CA MET A 235 25.50 -7.07 -5.31
C MET A 235 26.21 -6.19 -4.27
N ASP A 236 27.39 -5.66 -4.60
CA ASP A 236 28.19 -4.86 -3.68
C ASP A 236 27.50 -3.53 -3.36
N THR A 237 27.00 -2.82 -4.39
CA THR A 237 26.34 -1.50 -4.22
C THR A 237 25.00 -1.64 -3.50
N ALA A 238 24.22 -2.67 -3.82
CA ALA A 238 22.96 -2.95 -3.13
C ALA A 238 23.21 -3.32 -1.66
N TYR A 239 24.24 -4.14 -1.40
CA TYR A 239 24.61 -4.51 -0.03
C TYR A 239 25.03 -3.28 0.80
N GLU A 240 25.89 -2.42 0.27
CA GLU A 240 26.36 -1.21 0.96
C GLU A 240 25.18 -0.25 1.21
N THR A 241 24.43 0.09 0.17
CA THR A 241 23.32 1.06 0.28
C THR A 241 22.19 0.55 1.19
N LEU A 242 21.76 -0.70 1.02
CA LEU A 242 20.62 -1.22 1.76
C LEU A 242 20.96 -1.64 3.18
N ASN A 243 22.24 -2.01 3.47
CA ASN A 243 22.68 -2.18 4.85
C ASN A 243 22.76 -0.84 5.59
N ASP A 244 23.19 0.24 4.91
CA ASP A 244 23.14 1.58 5.51
C ASP A 244 21.68 2.03 5.78
N LEU A 245 20.73 1.57 4.97
CA LEU A 245 19.29 1.77 5.19
C LEU A 245 18.70 0.76 6.21
N GLN A 246 19.21 -0.48 6.27
CA GLN A 246 18.92 -1.44 7.35
C GLN A 246 19.68 -1.11 8.64
N ALA A 247 20.72 -0.31 8.56
CA ALA A 247 21.32 0.38 9.69
C ALA A 247 20.40 1.50 10.25
N ASP A 248 19.11 1.40 10.05
CA ASP A 248 18.19 1.71 11.12
C ASP A 248 18.34 0.66 12.23
N ASP A 249 19.61 0.45 12.59
CA ASP A 249 20.10 -0.08 13.88
C ASP A 249 19.40 0.60 15.07
N GLN A 250 18.65 1.68 14.81
CA GLN A 250 17.95 2.41 15.84
C GLN A 250 16.82 1.58 16.43
N VAL A 251 15.96 0.95 15.57
CA VAL A 251 14.87 0.11 16.10
C VAL A 251 15.44 -1.18 16.69
N GLU A 252 16.44 -1.81 16.06
CA GLU A 252 17.10 -2.96 16.63
C GLU A 252 17.84 -2.58 17.92
N SER A 253 18.61 -1.49 17.92
CA SER A 253 19.30 -0.96 19.11
C SER A 253 18.31 -0.59 20.23
N MET A 254 17.16 -0.03 19.86
CA MET A 254 16.07 0.30 20.78
C MET A 254 15.49 -0.96 21.44
N VAL A 255 15.17 -1.98 20.62
CA VAL A 255 14.64 -3.26 21.12
C VAL A 255 15.65 -3.96 22.00
N VAL A 256 16.93 -4.03 21.57
CA VAL A 256 18.02 -4.60 22.39
C VAL A 256 18.19 -3.86 23.70
N ALA A 257 18.20 -2.54 23.67
CA ALA A 257 18.29 -1.73 24.89
C ALA A 257 17.10 -1.98 25.84
N ALA A 258 15.89 -2.11 25.30
CA ALA A 258 14.71 -2.45 26.08
C ALA A 258 14.85 -3.83 26.73
N GLU A 259 15.23 -4.86 25.97
CA GLU A 259 15.41 -6.24 26.44
C GLU A 259 16.52 -6.38 27.50
N GLU A 260 17.54 -5.55 27.44
CA GLU A 260 18.63 -5.48 28.44
C GLU A 260 18.24 -4.64 29.66
N GLY A 261 17.02 -4.16 29.76
CA GLY A 261 16.56 -3.32 30.87
C GLY A 261 17.08 -1.87 30.82
N ARG A 262 17.69 -1.45 29.73
CA ARG A 262 18.17 -0.08 29.50
C ARG A 262 17.05 0.82 28.94
N PHE A 263 15.94 0.88 29.69
CA PHE A 263 14.72 1.58 29.26
C PHE A 263 14.95 3.04 28.88
N THR A 264 15.86 3.75 29.59
CA THR A 264 16.14 5.16 29.29
C THR A 264 16.74 5.34 27.89
N ASP A 265 17.64 4.43 27.50
CA ASP A 265 18.30 4.45 26.20
C ASP A 265 17.26 4.11 25.10
N ALA A 266 16.51 3.02 25.30
CA ALA A 266 15.45 2.61 24.38
C ALA A 266 14.42 3.73 24.16
N ARG A 267 14.02 4.41 25.22
CA ARG A 267 13.08 5.52 25.13
C ARG A 267 13.66 6.74 24.40
N SER A 268 14.95 7.03 24.58
CA SER A 268 15.61 8.13 23.88
C SER A 268 15.58 7.88 22.37
N THR A 269 15.94 6.66 21.95
CA THR A 269 15.88 6.27 20.54
C THR A 269 14.46 6.33 19.97
N LEU A 270 13.44 5.91 20.76
CA LEU A 270 12.04 6.07 20.35
C LEU A 270 11.65 7.53 20.15
N ASP A 271 12.14 8.43 21.02
CA ASP A 271 11.89 9.86 20.90
C ASP A 271 12.54 10.44 19.65
N ASP A 272 13.76 10.01 19.31
CA ASP A 272 14.48 10.43 18.11
C ASP A 272 13.71 9.98 16.84
N LEU A 273 13.27 8.72 16.79
CA LEU A 273 12.48 8.18 15.67
C LEU A 273 11.16 8.94 15.46
N LEU A 274 10.36 9.13 16.50
CA LEU A 274 9.03 9.75 16.39
C LEU A 274 9.08 11.26 16.15
N VAL A 275 10.06 11.98 16.75
CA VAL A 275 10.08 13.44 16.78
C VAL A 275 11.05 14.01 15.76
N ASP A 276 12.27 13.48 15.68
CA ASP A 276 13.33 14.03 14.85
C ASP A 276 13.32 13.45 13.43
N GLU A 277 12.97 12.18 13.28
CA GLU A 277 12.91 11.49 11.99
C GLU A 277 11.49 11.38 11.42
N GLY A 278 10.45 11.63 12.23
CA GLY A 278 9.07 11.69 11.79
C GLY A 278 8.44 10.33 11.47
N TYR A 279 8.95 9.25 12.08
CA TYR A 279 8.35 7.92 11.95
C TYR A 279 6.92 7.90 12.52
N GLY A 280 6.03 7.16 11.85
CA GLY A 280 4.71 6.86 12.40
C GLY A 280 4.81 5.81 13.51
N ALA A 281 3.93 5.90 14.52
CA ALA A 281 3.92 4.94 15.62
C ALA A 281 3.60 3.51 15.15
N GLU A 282 2.75 3.37 14.13
CA GLU A 282 2.42 2.09 13.50
C GLU A 282 3.65 1.51 12.77
N ASP A 283 4.44 2.35 12.09
CA ASP A 283 5.66 1.92 11.40
C ASP A 283 6.71 1.41 12.40
N VAL A 284 6.92 2.15 13.50
CA VAL A 284 7.82 1.71 14.60
C VAL A 284 7.36 0.37 15.19
N LEU A 285 6.06 0.17 15.39
CA LEU A 285 5.51 -1.09 15.93
C LEU A 285 5.75 -2.26 14.97
N ASP A 286 5.57 -2.05 13.67
CA ASP A 286 5.82 -3.06 12.64
C ASP A 286 7.31 -3.45 12.60
N ASP A 287 8.22 -2.48 12.71
CA ASP A 287 9.66 -2.70 12.74
C ASP A 287 10.10 -3.42 14.02
N VAL A 288 9.53 -3.08 15.20
CA VAL A 288 9.75 -3.83 16.44
C VAL A 288 9.34 -5.29 16.26
N LEU A 289 8.22 -5.57 15.60
CA LEU A 289 7.79 -6.94 15.30
C LEU A 289 8.72 -7.64 14.30
N ALA A 290 9.28 -6.92 13.32
CA ALA A 290 10.26 -7.46 12.39
C ALA A 290 11.54 -7.87 13.11
N VAL A 291 12.08 -6.99 13.96
CA VAL A 291 13.24 -7.27 14.83
C VAL A 291 12.95 -8.46 15.75
N ALA A 292 11.77 -8.51 16.39
CA ALA A 292 11.43 -9.62 17.28
C ALA A 292 11.38 -10.96 16.53
N ARG A 293 10.89 -11.01 15.31
CA ARG A 293 10.85 -12.23 14.48
C ARG A 293 12.26 -12.72 14.09
N SER A 294 13.19 -11.81 13.87
CA SER A 294 14.59 -12.19 13.57
C SER A 294 15.34 -12.73 14.79
N ARG A 295 14.99 -12.26 15.98
CA ARG A 295 15.73 -12.53 17.24
C ARG A 295 15.11 -13.63 18.10
N HIS A 296 13.80 -13.84 18.01
CA HIS A 296 13.06 -14.73 18.92
C HIS A 296 12.24 -15.78 18.17
N SER A 297 11.93 -16.86 18.91
CA SER A 297 11.05 -17.94 18.44
C SER A 297 10.23 -18.48 19.61
N GLY A 298 9.22 -19.31 19.33
CA GLY A 298 8.40 -19.99 20.32
C GLY A 298 7.65 -19.03 21.25
N ASP A 299 7.63 -19.34 22.54
CA ASP A 299 6.80 -18.63 23.53
C ASP A 299 7.20 -17.15 23.68
N ARG A 300 8.49 -16.83 23.54
CA ARG A 300 8.94 -15.43 23.65
C ARG A 300 8.42 -14.60 22.49
N LEU A 301 8.48 -15.11 21.26
CA LEU A 301 7.93 -14.41 20.10
C LEU A 301 6.41 -14.25 20.22
N ALA A 302 5.72 -15.27 20.73
CA ALA A 302 4.27 -15.20 20.97
C ALA A 302 3.92 -14.10 21.99
N GLU A 303 4.72 -13.95 23.04
CA GLU A 303 4.51 -12.93 24.05
C GLU A 303 4.78 -11.51 23.50
N VAL A 304 5.82 -11.32 22.69
CA VAL A 304 6.05 -10.04 21.99
C VAL A 304 4.85 -9.70 21.08
N HIS A 305 4.33 -10.66 20.32
CA HIS A 305 3.15 -10.42 19.51
C HIS A 305 1.90 -10.08 20.32
N ARG A 306 1.74 -10.66 21.53
CA ARG A 306 0.65 -10.31 22.44
C ARG A 306 0.75 -8.85 22.89
N LEU A 307 1.93 -8.43 23.35
CA LEU A 307 2.20 -7.05 23.77
C LEU A 307 2.02 -6.05 22.63
N ALA A 308 2.52 -6.39 21.44
CA ALA A 308 2.35 -5.58 20.25
C ALA A 308 0.87 -5.40 19.87
N GLY A 309 0.06 -6.48 19.95
CA GLY A 309 -1.38 -6.39 19.68
C GLY A 309 -2.15 -5.52 20.69
N GLU A 310 -1.75 -5.53 21.98
CA GLU A 310 -2.30 -4.63 23.00
C GLU A 310 -1.90 -3.17 22.72
N THR A 311 -0.66 -2.95 22.25
CA THR A 311 -0.16 -1.63 21.87
C THR A 311 -0.89 -1.09 20.62
N ASP A 312 -1.08 -1.90 19.59
CA ASP A 312 -1.80 -1.55 18.35
C ASP A 312 -3.24 -1.11 18.65
N MET A 313 -3.95 -1.86 19.51
CA MET A 313 -5.28 -1.46 19.97
C MET A 313 -5.26 -0.11 20.70
N ALA A 314 -4.24 0.12 21.52
CA ALA A 314 -4.11 1.37 22.27
C ALA A 314 -3.75 2.54 21.35
N LEU A 315 -2.94 2.35 20.32
CA LEU A 315 -2.58 3.36 19.33
C LEU A 315 -3.81 3.85 18.54
N THR A 316 -4.75 2.97 18.23
CA THR A 316 -5.99 3.33 17.50
C THR A 316 -6.85 4.38 18.21
N GLU A 317 -6.81 4.44 19.54
CA GLU A 317 -7.58 5.37 20.38
C GLU A 317 -6.69 6.43 21.06
N ALA A 318 -5.38 6.42 20.81
CA ALA A 318 -4.41 7.17 21.58
C ALA A 318 -4.43 8.68 21.28
N ALA A 319 -4.44 9.46 22.36
CA ALA A 319 -4.09 10.89 22.29
C ALA A 319 -2.56 11.13 22.32
N ASN A 320 -1.76 10.10 22.61
CA ASN A 320 -0.30 10.17 22.69
C ASN A 320 0.33 8.79 22.44
N GLU A 321 0.65 8.52 21.21
CA GLU A 321 1.24 7.28 20.69
C GLU A 321 2.57 6.92 21.38
N ARG A 322 3.39 7.92 21.68
CA ARG A 322 4.68 7.79 22.35
C ARG A 322 4.59 7.09 23.72
N ILE A 323 3.51 7.30 24.47
CA ILE A 323 3.33 6.66 25.78
C ILE A 323 3.12 5.16 25.60
N HIS A 324 2.32 4.75 24.64
CA HIS A 324 1.99 3.34 24.39
C HIS A 324 3.20 2.57 23.86
N LEU A 325 3.97 3.15 22.94
CA LEU A 325 5.23 2.55 22.51
C LEU A 325 6.28 2.49 23.63
N SER A 326 6.37 3.52 24.47
CA SER A 326 7.24 3.47 25.65
C SER A 326 6.82 2.38 26.64
N GLN A 327 5.52 2.12 26.79
CA GLN A 327 5.02 1.03 27.59
C GLN A 327 5.44 -0.33 27.01
N LEU A 328 5.29 -0.52 25.70
CA LEU A 328 5.75 -1.72 25.01
C LEU A 328 7.24 -1.99 25.29
N LEU A 329 8.09 -0.97 25.16
CA LEU A 329 9.53 -1.10 25.44
C LEU A 329 9.82 -1.48 26.91
N ALA A 330 9.06 -0.94 27.86
CA ALA A 330 9.20 -1.31 29.27
C ALA A 330 8.81 -2.78 29.50
N GLU A 331 7.72 -3.23 28.89
CA GLU A 331 7.23 -4.62 29.02
C GLU A 331 8.15 -5.62 28.30
N LEU A 332 8.78 -5.25 27.18
CA LEU A 332 9.81 -6.06 26.52
C LEU A 332 11.02 -6.32 27.46
N GLY A 333 11.39 -5.33 28.27
CA GLY A 333 12.46 -5.45 29.26
C GLY A 333 12.12 -6.35 30.45
N GLU A 334 10.83 -6.55 30.75
CA GLU A 334 10.35 -7.42 31.79
C GLU A 334 10.23 -8.89 31.36
N LEU A 335 10.25 -9.17 30.06
CA LEU A 335 10.19 -10.52 29.53
C LEU A 335 11.46 -11.30 29.92
N GLN A 336 11.31 -12.35 30.73
CA GLN A 336 12.43 -13.19 31.14
C GLN A 336 13.11 -13.85 29.92
N PRO A 337 14.44 -13.94 29.90
CA PRO A 337 15.14 -14.73 28.89
C PRO A 337 14.61 -16.16 28.91
N SER A 338 14.26 -16.69 27.73
CA SER A 338 13.86 -18.09 27.59
C SER A 338 14.94 -18.98 28.20
N GLU A 339 14.61 -19.77 29.21
CA GLU A 339 15.50 -20.83 29.67
C GLU A 339 15.73 -21.79 28.51
N THR A 340 16.85 -21.60 27.82
CA THR A 340 17.32 -22.54 26.77
C THR A 340 17.48 -23.89 27.43
N GLY A 341 16.62 -24.84 27.08
CA GLY A 341 16.56 -26.18 27.65
C GLY A 341 17.93 -26.87 27.68
N ARG A 342 18.16 -27.50 28.82
CA ARG A 342 19.20 -28.52 28.95
C ARG A 342 18.88 -29.74 28.13
#